data_2dc3e4027447b98ab088507f62dcd838
#
_entry.id   2dc3e4027447b98ab088507f62dcd838
#
_cell.length_a   1.000
_cell.length_b   1.000
_cell.length_c   1.000
_cell.angle_alpha   90.00
_cell.angle_beta   90.00
_cell.angle_gamma   90.00
#
_symmetry.space_group_name_H-M   'P 1'
#
loop_
_entity.id
_entity.type
_entity.pdbx_description
1 polymer ?
#
loop_
_entity_poly.entity_id
_entity_poly.type
_entity_poly.pdbx_seq_one_letter_code
_entity_poly.pdbx_strand_id
1 'polypeptide(L)'
;MNQPLIIYWSSNSGGTRRVAEALATKTVELSDYDGVSPYVLMCPTYDQPRGGFTPKPVQAFLEEYAHLMVGVLGLGNRNFGEKYCQAAIDISKRHNVPIVHRIDIMGTADDYRTIDAGMAQHWQTLLDMRGLT
;
A
#
# COMPACT_ATOMS: atom_id res chain seq x y z
N MET A 1 13.78 -10.85 12.72
CA MET A 1 12.55 -11.49 12.27
C MET A 1 11.65 -10.47 11.57
N ASN A 2 10.95 -10.92 10.54
CA ASN A 2 10.11 -10.03 9.75
C ASN A 2 8.81 -9.75 10.51
N GLN A 3 8.54 -8.47 10.75
CA GLN A 3 7.31 -8.00 11.38
C GLN A 3 6.41 -7.37 10.32
N PRO A 4 5.09 -7.36 10.52
CA PRO A 4 4.20 -6.64 9.60
C PRO A 4 4.68 -5.20 9.42
N LEU A 5 4.84 -4.81 8.17
CA LEU A 5 5.37 -3.50 7.81
C LEU A 5 4.61 -2.94 6.62
N ILE A 6 4.20 -1.69 6.73
CA ILE A 6 3.59 -0.96 5.64
C ILE A 6 4.54 0.16 5.22
N ILE A 7 4.88 0.20 3.93
CA ILE A 7 5.64 1.29 3.35
C ILE A 7 4.66 2.19 2.60
N TYR A 8 4.77 3.49 2.75
CA TYR A 8 3.86 4.43 2.11
C TYR A 8 4.60 5.62 1.50
N TRP A 9 3.94 6.23 0.53
CA TRP A 9 4.34 7.52 0.00
C TRP A 9 3.17 8.48 0.16
N SER A 10 3.45 9.69 0.60
CA SER A 10 2.44 10.73 0.78
C SER A 10 2.81 11.98 0.01
N SER A 11 1.82 12.54 -0.68
CA SER A 11 1.97 13.83 -1.34
C SER A 11 2.05 14.95 -0.31
N ASN A 12 2.27 16.17 -0.78
CA ASN A 12 2.32 17.35 0.09
C ASN A 12 1.02 17.57 0.87
N SER A 13 -0.11 17.06 0.36
CA SER A 13 -1.39 17.15 1.09
C SER A 13 -1.43 16.30 2.35
N GLY A 14 -0.58 15.28 2.44
CA GLY A 14 -0.46 14.46 3.64
C GLY A 14 -1.57 13.45 3.87
N GLY A 15 -2.41 13.19 2.87
CA GLY A 15 -3.55 12.27 3.04
C GLY A 15 -3.12 10.86 3.40
N THR A 16 -2.16 10.30 2.67
CA THR A 16 -1.65 8.96 2.95
C THR A 16 -0.95 8.91 4.30
N ARG A 17 -0.21 9.94 4.65
CA ARG A 17 0.46 10.02 5.94
C ARG A 17 -0.53 9.99 7.10
N ARG A 18 -1.66 10.68 6.97
CA ARG A 18 -2.70 10.66 8.02
C ARG A 18 -3.26 9.26 8.22
N VAL A 19 -3.49 8.53 7.13
CA VAL A 19 -3.92 7.13 7.22
C VAL A 19 -2.85 6.29 7.91
N ALA A 20 -1.59 6.45 7.51
CA ALA A 20 -0.48 5.72 8.12
C ALA A 20 -0.40 5.95 9.63
N GLU A 21 -0.58 7.20 10.06
CA GLU A 21 -0.52 7.55 11.47
C GLU A 21 -1.70 6.98 12.28
N ALA A 22 -2.82 6.69 11.62
CA ALA A 22 -3.99 6.12 12.27
C ALA A 22 -3.90 4.60 12.46
N LEU A 23 -2.96 3.93 11.78
CA LEU A 23 -2.79 2.48 11.87
C LEU A 23 -1.90 2.11 13.05
N ALA A 24 -2.19 0.96 13.68
CA ALA A 24 -1.36 0.39 14.72
C ALA A 24 -0.17 -0.37 14.14
N THR A 25 -0.31 -0.93 12.94
CA THR A 25 0.78 -1.60 12.24
C THR A 25 1.92 -0.62 11.97
N LYS A 26 3.16 -1.09 12.06
CA LYS A 26 4.32 -0.26 11.77
C LYS A 26 4.25 0.29 10.35
N THR A 27 4.41 1.60 10.20
CA THR A 27 4.43 2.28 8.91
C THR A 27 5.71 3.08 8.77
N VAL A 28 6.30 3.05 7.58
CA VAL A 28 7.54 3.78 7.26
C VAL A 28 7.37 4.43 5.90
N GLU A 29 7.75 5.69 5.78
CA GLU A 29 7.74 6.35 4.49
C GLU A 29 8.80 5.73 3.57
N LEU A 30 8.52 5.67 2.27
CA LEU A 30 9.39 4.96 1.36
C LEU A 30 10.83 5.52 1.32
N SER A 31 11.02 6.80 1.62
CA SER A 31 12.35 7.40 1.68
C SER A 31 13.19 6.87 2.86
N ASP A 32 12.54 6.30 3.87
CA ASP A 32 13.20 5.77 5.07
C ASP A 32 13.28 4.24 5.07
N TYR A 33 12.93 3.60 3.96
CA TYR A 33 12.92 2.15 3.85
C TYR A 33 14.34 1.58 3.93
N ASP A 34 14.48 0.46 4.66
CA ASP A 34 15.78 -0.16 4.90
C ASP A 34 16.33 -0.97 3.71
N GLY A 35 15.52 -1.21 2.69
CA GLY A 35 15.96 -1.91 1.49
C GLY A 35 15.98 -3.43 1.59
N VAL A 36 15.60 -4.00 2.74
CA VAL A 36 15.73 -5.45 2.97
C VAL A 36 14.46 -6.10 3.55
N SER A 37 13.60 -5.34 4.21
CA SER A 37 12.42 -5.90 4.88
C SER A 37 11.27 -6.13 3.92
N PRO A 38 10.59 -7.29 3.96
CA PRO A 38 9.33 -7.46 3.24
C PRO A 38 8.30 -6.44 3.71
N TYR A 39 7.43 -6.00 2.80
CA TYR A 39 6.48 -4.93 3.10
C TYR A 39 5.20 -5.06 2.29
N VAL A 40 4.13 -4.45 2.81
CA VAL A 40 2.92 -4.12 2.06
C VAL A 40 3.03 -2.66 1.66
N LEU A 41 2.79 -2.35 0.39
CA LEU A 41 2.84 -0.97 -0.10
C LEU A 41 1.47 -0.33 0.06
N MET A 42 1.42 0.85 0.68
CA MET A 42 0.21 1.66 0.73
C MET A 42 0.36 2.82 -0.26
N CYS A 43 -0.49 2.84 -1.28
CA CYS A 43 -0.32 3.72 -2.42
C CYS A 43 -1.60 4.47 -2.76
N PRO A 44 -1.57 5.81 -2.84
CA PRO A 44 -2.70 6.56 -3.36
C PRO A 44 -2.78 6.44 -4.87
N THR A 45 -3.97 6.73 -5.41
CA THR A 45 -4.17 6.87 -6.83
C THR A 45 -4.26 8.36 -7.14
N TYR A 46 -3.41 8.86 -8.02
CA TYR A 46 -3.51 10.24 -8.46
C TYR A 46 -4.65 10.39 -9.45
N ASP A 47 -5.47 11.41 -9.21
CA ASP A 47 -6.50 11.81 -10.14
C ASP A 47 -5.87 12.73 -11.18
N GLN A 48 -5.75 12.22 -12.38
CA GLN A 48 -5.24 12.98 -13.52
C GLN A 48 -6.31 12.98 -14.62
N PRO A 49 -6.31 13.96 -15.52
CA PRO A 49 -7.32 14.02 -16.57
C PRO A 49 -7.48 12.76 -17.41
N ARG A 50 -6.45 11.93 -17.47
CA ARG A 50 -6.44 10.70 -18.25
C ARG A 50 -6.70 9.44 -17.43
N GLY A 51 -7.02 9.60 -16.14
CA GLY A 51 -7.31 8.48 -15.25
C GLY A 51 -6.34 8.38 -14.10
N GLY A 52 -6.50 7.34 -13.28
CA GLY A 52 -5.71 7.17 -12.08
C GLY A 52 -4.31 6.65 -12.37
N PHE A 53 -3.32 7.25 -11.77
CA PHE A 53 -1.92 6.90 -11.96
C PHE A 53 -1.23 6.51 -10.67
N THR A 54 -0.26 5.60 -10.79
CA THR A 54 0.70 5.37 -9.73
C THR A 54 1.66 6.57 -9.67
N PRO A 55 1.85 7.17 -8.49
CA PRO A 55 2.78 8.29 -8.35
C PRO A 55 4.19 7.90 -8.79
N LYS A 56 4.91 8.85 -9.43
CA LYS A 56 6.26 8.59 -9.93
C LYS A 56 7.24 8.13 -8.85
N PRO A 57 7.26 8.70 -7.64
CA PRO A 57 8.15 8.19 -6.60
C PRO A 57 7.89 6.73 -6.25
N VAL A 58 6.62 6.29 -6.30
CA VAL A 58 6.27 4.89 -6.06
C VAL A 58 6.76 4.01 -7.20
N GLN A 59 6.62 4.47 -8.45
CA GLN A 59 7.14 3.74 -9.61
C GLN A 59 8.64 3.49 -9.50
N ALA A 60 9.40 4.53 -9.15
CA ALA A 60 10.85 4.43 -9.00
C ALA A 60 11.21 3.48 -7.85
N PHE A 61 10.49 3.56 -6.74
CA PHE A 61 10.69 2.68 -5.59
C PHE A 61 10.50 1.21 -5.99
N LEU A 62 9.43 0.93 -6.75
CA LEU A 62 9.11 -0.43 -7.15
C LEU A 62 10.12 -1.01 -8.16
N GLU A 63 10.74 -0.18 -8.99
CA GLU A 63 11.79 -0.64 -9.90
C GLU A 63 12.93 -1.30 -9.12
N GLU A 64 13.18 -0.86 -7.91
CA GLU A 64 14.29 -1.34 -7.10
C GLU A 64 13.86 -2.40 -6.08
N TYR A 65 12.68 -2.26 -5.46
CA TYR A 65 12.30 -3.03 -4.29
C TYR A 65 11.04 -3.87 -4.44
N ALA A 66 10.47 -3.99 -5.65
CA ALA A 66 9.22 -4.75 -5.83
C ALA A 66 9.34 -6.22 -5.41
N HIS A 67 10.53 -6.79 -5.47
CA HIS A 67 10.75 -8.19 -5.09
C HIS A 67 10.49 -8.46 -3.61
N LEU A 68 10.47 -7.43 -2.77
CA LEU A 68 10.20 -7.54 -1.33
C LEU A 68 8.76 -7.17 -0.98
N MET A 69 7.97 -6.71 -1.95
CA MET A 69 6.57 -6.36 -1.73
C MET A 69 5.72 -7.63 -1.64
N VAL A 70 4.93 -7.73 -0.56
CA VAL A 70 4.08 -8.92 -0.33
C VAL A 70 2.59 -8.64 -0.53
N GLY A 71 2.22 -7.39 -0.70
CA GLY A 71 0.84 -6.98 -0.94
C GLY A 71 0.75 -5.49 -1.16
N VAL A 72 -0.44 -5.01 -1.49
CA VAL A 72 -0.68 -3.58 -1.72
C VAL A 72 -1.98 -3.14 -1.08
N LEU A 73 -1.96 -1.95 -0.48
CA LEU A 73 -3.11 -1.24 0.06
C LEU A 73 -3.38 -0.05 -0.85
N GLY A 74 -4.61 0.08 -1.30
CA GLY A 74 -4.98 1.18 -2.19
C GLY A 74 -5.75 2.27 -1.48
N LEU A 75 -5.39 3.51 -1.75
CA LEU A 75 -6.16 4.68 -1.35
C LEU A 75 -6.71 5.34 -2.60
N GLY A 76 -7.96 5.77 -2.54
CA GLY A 76 -8.59 6.42 -3.67
C GLY A 76 -9.85 7.14 -3.26
N ASN A 77 -10.66 7.49 -4.25
CA ASN A 77 -11.93 8.16 -4.06
C ASN A 77 -12.98 7.46 -4.92
N ARG A 78 -14.02 6.92 -4.29
CA ARG A 78 -15.08 6.18 -5.00
C ARG A 78 -15.81 7.04 -6.01
N ASN A 79 -15.78 8.36 -5.87
CA ASN A 79 -16.37 9.27 -6.83
C ASN A 79 -15.71 9.17 -8.21
N PHE A 80 -14.53 8.59 -8.31
CA PHE A 80 -13.84 8.38 -9.58
C PHE A 80 -14.26 7.08 -10.28
N GLY A 81 -15.21 6.33 -9.73
CA GLY A 81 -15.77 5.13 -10.37
C GLY A 81 -14.72 4.08 -10.67
N GLU A 82 -14.54 3.78 -11.96
CA GLU A 82 -13.58 2.75 -12.40
C GLU A 82 -12.14 3.03 -12.01
N LYS A 83 -11.81 4.28 -11.70
CA LYS A 83 -10.45 4.68 -11.30
C LYS A 83 -10.22 4.54 -9.80
N TYR A 84 -11.21 4.10 -9.04
CA TYR A 84 -11.06 3.92 -7.60
C TYR A 84 -9.93 2.92 -7.30
N CYS A 85 -8.92 3.39 -6.58
CA CYS A 85 -7.74 2.60 -6.22
C CYS A 85 -7.02 1.97 -7.42
N GLN A 86 -7.08 2.62 -8.59
CA GLN A 86 -6.51 2.08 -9.82
C GLN A 86 -5.02 1.81 -9.70
N ALA A 87 -4.27 2.66 -8.99
CA ALA A 87 -2.83 2.44 -8.81
C ALA A 87 -2.57 1.09 -8.12
N ALA A 88 -3.32 0.77 -7.06
CA ALA A 88 -3.17 -0.50 -6.35
C ALA A 88 -3.54 -1.68 -7.24
N ILE A 89 -4.59 -1.54 -8.05
CA ILE A 89 -5.00 -2.59 -8.99
C ILE A 89 -3.88 -2.86 -10.00
N ASP A 90 -3.30 -1.83 -10.57
CA ASP A 90 -2.22 -1.97 -11.56
C ASP A 90 -0.97 -2.61 -10.93
N ILE A 91 -0.61 -2.19 -9.73
CA ILE A 91 0.53 -2.76 -9.00
C ILE A 91 0.29 -4.24 -8.69
N SER A 92 -0.90 -4.56 -8.21
CA SER A 92 -1.28 -5.95 -7.90
C SER A 92 -1.12 -6.85 -9.12
N LYS A 93 -1.61 -6.39 -10.27
CA LYS A 93 -1.54 -7.18 -11.51
C LYS A 93 -0.11 -7.30 -12.02
N ARG A 94 0.63 -6.19 -12.02
CA ARG A 94 1.99 -6.17 -12.56
C ARG A 94 2.95 -7.04 -11.76
N HIS A 95 2.82 -7.01 -10.45
CA HIS A 95 3.76 -7.69 -9.54
C HIS A 95 3.20 -8.98 -8.95
N ASN A 96 1.97 -9.34 -9.29
CA ASN A 96 1.31 -10.55 -8.82
C ASN A 96 1.30 -10.64 -7.29
N VAL A 97 0.85 -9.57 -6.65
CA VAL A 97 0.66 -9.50 -5.20
C VAL A 97 -0.80 -9.18 -4.89
N PRO A 98 -1.33 -9.67 -3.75
CA PRO A 98 -2.73 -9.41 -3.42
C PRO A 98 -2.99 -7.96 -3.01
N ILE A 99 -4.21 -7.50 -3.24
CA ILE A 99 -4.70 -6.24 -2.67
C ILE A 99 -5.20 -6.59 -1.27
N VAL A 100 -4.55 -6.02 -0.25
CA VAL A 100 -4.88 -6.31 1.14
C VAL A 100 -6.16 -5.59 1.55
N HIS A 101 -6.31 -4.35 1.15
CA HIS A 101 -7.50 -3.55 1.44
C HIS A 101 -7.53 -2.32 0.54
N ARG A 102 -8.71 -1.72 0.38
CA ARG A 102 -8.88 -0.45 -0.36
C ARG A 102 -9.60 0.53 0.54
N ILE A 103 -9.09 1.74 0.60
CA ILE A 103 -9.60 2.81 1.46
C ILE A 103 -10.18 3.92 0.59
N ASP A 104 -11.42 4.32 0.90
CA ASP A 104 -12.07 5.46 0.25
C ASP A 104 -11.74 6.72 1.04
N ILE A 105 -11.11 7.68 0.39
CA ILE A 105 -10.66 8.96 0.97
C ILE A 105 -9.73 8.70 2.16
N MET A 106 -10.15 9.02 3.38
CA MET A 106 -9.34 8.85 4.59
C MET A 106 -9.64 7.55 5.33
N GLY A 107 -10.64 6.81 4.84
CA GLY A 107 -11.06 5.60 5.52
C GLY A 107 -11.87 5.86 6.79
N THR A 108 -12.19 4.78 7.47
CA THR A 108 -12.96 4.80 8.72
C THR A 108 -12.21 4.03 9.79
N ALA A 109 -12.67 4.13 11.04
CA ALA A 109 -12.13 3.31 12.12
C ALA A 109 -12.22 1.82 11.82
N ASP A 110 -13.30 1.39 11.13
CA ASP A 110 -13.44 0.00 10.71
C ASP A 110 -12.38 -0.40 9.69
N ASP A 111 -12.06 0.47 8.74
CA ASP A 111 -10.98 0.23 7.77
C ASP A 111 -9.66 0.01 8.50
N TYR A 112 -9.34 0.87 9.46
CA TYR A 112 -8.07 0.77 10.20
C TYR A 112 -8.00 -0.53 11.00
N ARG A 113 -9.08 -0.90 11.67
CA ARG A 113 -9.15 -2.17 12.42
C ARG A 113 -8.98 -3.37 11.50
N THR A 114 -9.64 -3.35 10.34
CA THR A 114 -9.55 -4.42 9.36
C THR A 114 -8.13 -4.58 8.83
N ILE A 115 -7.48 -3.47 8.52
CA ILE A 115 -6.10 -3.49 8.03
C ILE A 115 -5.16 -4.05 9.10
N ASP A 116 -5.25 -3.52 10.32
CA ASP A 116 -4.37 -3.96 11.40
C ASP A 116 -4.57 -5.44 11.74
N ALA A 117 -5.81 -5.89 11.81
CA ALA A 117 -6.12 -7.30 12.06
C ALA A 117 -5.59 -8.19 10.93
N GLY A 118 -5.81 -7.77 9.68
CA GLY A 118 -5.35 -8.53 8.52
C GLY A 118 -3.83 -8.61 8.45
N MET A 119 -3.13 -7.51 8.74
CA MET A 119 -1.68 -7.51 8.78
C MET A 119 -1.14 -8.47 9.84
N ALA A 120 -1.74 -8.47 11.03
CA ALA A 120 -1.31 -9.37 12.09
C ALA A 120 -1.61 -10.83 11.77
N GLN A 121 -2.81 -11.12 11.25
CA GLN A 121 -3.27 -12.50 11.03
C GLN A 121 -2.66 -13.14 9.78
N HIS A 122 -2.44 -12.37 8.73
CA HIS A 122 -2.08 -12.90 7.41
C HIS A 122 -0.65 -12.60 6.97
N TRP A 123 0.14 -11.97 7.83
CA TRP A 123 1.51 -11.59 7.47
C TRP A 123 2.34 -12.79 7.00
N GLN A 124 2.29 -13.88 7.76
CA GLN A 124 3.05 -15.09 7.40
C GLN A 124 2.58 -15.66 6.06
N THR A 125 1.26 -15.67 5.82
CA THR A 125 0.71 -16.13 4.55
C THR A 125 1.20 -15.26 3.39
N LEU A 126 1.26 -13.94 3.58
CA LEU A 126 1.77 -13.04 2.55
C LEU A 126 3.24 -13.32 2.25
N LEU A 127 4.04 -13.56 3.27
CA LEU A 127 5.45 -13.93 3.09
C LEU A 127 5.58 -15.23 2.31
N ASP A 128 4.79 -16.25 2.68
CA ASP A 128 4.82 -17.56 2.03
C ASP A 128 4.45 -17.45 0.55
N MET A 129 3.45 -16.65 0.22
CA MET A 129 3.00 -16.46 -1.16
C MET A 129 4.08 -15.84 -2.04
N ARG A 130 4.99 -15.08 -1.47
CA ARG A 130 6.09 -14.44 -2.19
C ARG A 130 7.39 -15.22 -2.09
N GLY A 131 7.40 -16.35 -1.36
CA GLY A 131 8.61 -17.12 -1.17
C GLY A 131 9.65 -16.43 -0.30
N LEU A 132 9.22 -15.59 0.62
CA LEU A 132 10.10 -14.79 1.47
C LEU A 132 10.19 -15.32 2.91
N THR A 133 9.86 -16.56 3.12
CA THR A 133 9.95 -17.19 4.45
C THR A 133 11.27 -17.84 4.72
#